data_b51644765824bcc8b85076597d96fd2a
#
_entry.id   b51644765824bcc8b85076597d96fd2a
#
_cell.length_a   1.000
_cell.length_b   1.000
_cell.length_c   1.000
_cell.angle_alpha   90.00
_cell.angle_beta   90.00
_cell.angle_gamma   90.00
#
_symmetry.space_group_name_H-M   'P 1'
#
loop_
_entity.id
_entity.type
_entity.pdbx_description
1 polymer ?
#
loop_
_entity_poly.entity_id
_entity_poly.type
_entity_poly.pdbx_seq_one_letter_code
_entity_poly.pdbx_strand_id
1 'polypeptide(L)'
;MKRTYKYIVLLTLAYLSTLISGEWLGLRLHAQYTVTHLEKPYNTTGSETGAIRVGDTIMAFSAMPPEKSGGKMFNFSNAQMQVWQVRISRDGKLARPKPSRWGLNTKRDHTGNLALDPLTNDLYFTRCRMGDPDLRCEIWWAKKQKRGWSKPQRLRGAANTSDHTATHPAVGRLADSTVILYFVSDRPGGVGGMDIWYTLVKNGVAGECVNLGPQVNSPADEITPYYDQPNGVLYFSSNRIGSKGGYDIYCAVGQRNTWQRAEAVCSCLNSEQNDIYFTISRRDSATGIPLAGYLSSNRADSYFLNDSMCCNDIYQWVVDSGQWTALEPPVPDTLLTTHDSLPTTHYQLPTKFLFPLFLYFHNDEPDPMSRKSTTEVSYTDCQRRYAQLRDEYLSHQGNADDSAMMQQFFDTCVVGNYQRVEAMFDYVEEQLDEGHSVMVTIAGYASPVFHSDYNQLLSERRIAAFVNMLRSWRGGMFADAMDDGRLTLVQRPHGAVEPTTESQSADPVYGLPAAMARRIEILSCEVR
;
A
#
# COMPACT_ATOMS: atom_id res chain seq x y z
N MET A 1 -33.87 6.31 36.78
CA MET A 1 -34.08 5.48 35.59
C MET A 1 -33.83 6.17 34.24
N LYS A 2 -34.21 7.42 33.98
CA LYS A 2 -33.99 8.08 32.68
C LYS A 2 -32.53 8.51 32.39
N ARG A 3 -31.64 8.65 33.37
CA ARG A 3 -30.22 8.98 33.17
C ARG A 3 -29.34 7.76 32.85
N THR A 4 -29.67 6.61 33.40
CA THR A 4 -28.93 5.35 33.18
C THR A 4 -29.13 4.80 31.76
N TYR A 5 -30.32 4.99 31.18
CA TYR A 5 -30.64 4.57 29.83
C TYR A 5 -29.86 5.35 28.75
N LYS A 6 -29.59 6.65 29.01
CA LYS A 6 -28.80 7.49 28.06
C LYS A 6 -27.33 7.11 28.01
N TYR A 7 -26.76 6.64 29.11
CA TYR A 7 -25.37 6.16 29.14
C TYR A 7 -25.21 4.76 28.53
N ILE A 8 -26.18 3.88 28.68
CA ILE A 8 -26.18 2.55 28.07
C ILE A 8 -26.32 2.67 26.54
N VAL A 9 -27.18 3.54 26.04
CA VAL A 9 -27.36 3.78 24.60
C VAL A 9 -26.13 4.49 23.99
N LEU A 10 -25.46 5.38 24.73
CA LEU A 10 -24.20 6.01 24.27
C LEU A 10 -23.01 5.04 24.29
N LEU A 11 -22.93 4.14 25.26
CA LEU A 11 -21.91 3.10 25.31
C LEU A 11 -22.14 2.00 24.25
N THR A 12 -23.39 1.63 23.97
CA THR A 12 -23.69 0.68 22.89
C THR A 12 -23.47 1.29 21.51
N LEU A 13 -23.73 2.58 21.29
CA LEU A 13 -23.40 3.28 20.02
C LEU A 13 -21.89 3.48 19.84
N ALA A 14 -21.13 3.75 20.91
CA ALA A 14 -19.67 3.81 20.86
C ALA A 14 -19.05 2.41 20.64
N TYR A 15 -19.62 1.36 21.22
CA TYR A 15 -19.19 -0.03 21.01
C TYR A 15 -19.55 -0.54 19.61
N LEU A 16 -20.73 -0.16 19.06
CA LEU A 16 -21.08 -0.45 17.67
C LEU A 16 -20.19 0.30 16.67
N SER A 17 -19.79 1.54 16.97
CA SER A 17 -18.89 2.30 16.06
C SER A 17 -17.46 1.73 16.01
N THR A 18 -16.97 1.15 17.11
CA THR A 18 -15.65 0.48 17.14
C THR A 18 -15.68 -0.91 16.51
N LEU A 19 -16.77 -1.65 16.61
CA LEU A 19 -16.97 -2.91 15.89
C LEU A 19 -17.09 -2.69 14.37
N ILE A 20 -17.88 -1.69 13.94
CA ILE A 20 -18.06 -1.37 12.52
C ILE A 20 -16.74 -0.94 11.86
N SER A 21 -15.85 -0.18 12.53
CA SER A 21 -14.57 0.27 11.95
C SER A 21 -13.54 -0.86 11.83
N GLY A 22 -13.51 -1.83 12.72
CA GLY A 22 -12.60 -2.98 12.66
C GLY A 22 -13.03 -4.02 11.61
N GLU A 23 -14.33 -4.30 11.52
CA GLU A 23 -14.90 -5.22 10.51
C GLU A 23 -14.76 -4.65 9.07
N TRP A 24 -14.84 -3.33 8.92
CA TRP A 24 -14.68 -2.67 7.62
C TRP A 24 -13.25 -2.77 7.07
N LEU A 25 -12.23 -2.72 7.89
CA LEU A 25 -10.84 -2.89 7.46
C LEU A 25 -10.59 -4.36 7.04
N GLY A 26 -11.10 -5.33 7.80
CA GLY A 26 -11.04 -6.75 7.48
C GLY A 26 -11.75 -7.09 6.16
N LEU A 27 -12.95 -6.53 5.91
CA LEU A 27 -13.68 -6.70 4.65
C LEU A 27 -12.93 -6.12 3.43
N ARG A 28 -12.15 -5.06 3.59
CA ARG A 28 -11.36 -4.43 2.52
C ARG A 28 -10.13 -5.23 2.12
N LEU A 29 -9.50 -5.92 3.06
CA LEU A 29 -8.30 -6.73 2.81
C LEU A 29 -8.62 -8.05 2.06
N HIS A 30 -9.87 -8.48 2.02
CA HIS A 30 -10.31 -9.74 1.40
C HIS A 30 -11.15 -9.56 0.14
N ALA A 31 -11.50 -8.33 -0.25
CA ALA A 31 -12.21 -8.09 -1.50
C ALA A 31 -11.29 -8.46 -2.68
N GLN A 32 -11.78 -9.29 -3.58
CA GLN A 32 -11.13 -9.46 -4.88
C GLN A 32 -11.40 -8.23 -5.73
N TYR A 33 -10.33 -7.67 -6.28
CA TYR A 33 -10.39 -6.52 -7.17
C TYR A 33 -9.93 -6.95 -8.56
N THR A 34 -10.73 -6.63 -9.56
CA THR A 34 -10.28 -6.67 -10.95
C THR A 34 -9.72 -5.30 -11.32
N VAL A 35 -8.45 -5.27 -11.74
CA VAL A 35 -7.77 -4.06 -12.21
C VAL A 35 -7.64 -4.13 -13.73
N THR A 36 -8.22 -3.14 -14.43
CA THR A 36 -8.30 -3.11 -15.89
C THR A 36 -7.65 -1.84 -16.42
N HIS A 37 -6.77 -1.96 -17.38
CA HIS A 37 -6.17 -0.86 -18.11
C HIS A 37 -7.23 -0.05 -18.87
N LEU A 38 -7.20 1.28 -18.79
CA LEU A 38 -8.03 2.12 -19.64
C LEU A 38 -7.35 2.28 -21.00
N GLU A 39 -8.01 1.77 -22.03
CA GLU A 39 -7.51 1.80 -23.40
C GLU A 39 -7.44 3.24 -23.97
N LYS A 40 -6.78 3.38 -25.14
CA LYS A 40 -6.86 4.63 -25.91
C LYS A 40 -8.31 5.00 -26.19
N PRO A 41 -8.68 6.27 -26.11
CA PRO A 41 -7.83 7.47 -26.05
C PRO A 41 -7.62 8.01 -24.61
N TYR A 42 -7.88 7.26 -23.56
CA TYR A 42 -7.77 7.73 -22.16
C TYR A 42 -6.32 7.72 -21.70
N ASN A 43 -5.61 6.65 -22.01
CA ASN A 43 -4.16 6.54 -21.88
C ASN A 43 -3.48 6.77 -23.22
N THR A 44 -2.26 7.27 -23.20
CA THR A 44 -1.42 7.55 -24.37
C THR A 44 -0.01 7.01 -24.13
N THR A 45 0.95 7.28 -24.98
CA THR A 45 2.36 7.02 -24.70
C THR A 45 3.00 8.10 -23.82
N GLY A 46 2.21 9.05 -23.33
CA GLY A 46 2.60 10.02 -22.32
C GLY A 46 2.37 9.47 -20.92
N SER A 47 2.12 10.36 -19.97
CA SER A 47 1.78 9.96 -18.59
C SER A 47 0.43 10.50 -18.19
N GLU A 48 -0.46 9.61 -17.77
CA GLU A 48 -1.80 9.92 -17.28
C GLU A 48 -1.95 9.45 -15.83
N THR A 49 -2.26 10.39 -14.93
CA THR A 49 -2.26 10.10 -13.49
C THR A 49 -3.41 10.75 -12.74
N GLY A 50 -3.72 10.23 -11.55
CA GLY A 50 -4.58 10.87 -10.57
C GLY A 50 -6.01 11.07 -11.04
N ALA A 51 -6.63 10.05 -11.63
CA ALA A 51 -8.02 10.11 -12.05
C ALA A 51 -8.96 10.18 -10.85
N ILE A 52 -9.86 11.17 -10.86
CA ILE A 52 -10.92 11.36 -9.86
C ILE A 52 -12.29 11.49 -10.51
N ARG A 53 -13.32 11.15 -9.74
CA ARG A 53 -14.71 11.43 -10.10
C ARG A 53 -15.10 12.83 -9.66
N VAL A 54 -15.68 13.61 -10.58
CA VAL A 54 -16.20 14.97 -10.32
C VAL A 54 -17.70 14.96 -10.56
N GLY A 55 -18.45 14.76 -9.49
CA GLY A 55 -19.86 14.42 -9.56
C GLY A 55 -20.09 13.14 -10.38
N ASP A 56 -21.34 12.92 -10.87
CA ASP A 56 -21.69 11.68 -11.54
C ASP A 56 -21.33 11.63 -13.03
N THR A 57 -20.92 12.76 -13.61
CA THR A 57 -20.85 12.91 -15.07
C THR A 57 -19.46 13.23 -15.61
N ILE A 58 -18.45 13.37 -14.74
CA ILE A 58 -17.10 13.75 -15.20
C ILE A 58 -16.07 12.89 -14.49
N MET A 59 -15.09 12.37 -15.24
CA MET A 59 -13.79 11.92 -14.76
C MET A 59 -12.77 12.99 -15.11
N ALA A 60 -11.91 13.37 -14.17
CA ALA A 60 -10.82 14.31 -14.40
C ALA A 60 -9.49 13.63 -13.98
N PHE A 61 -8.42 13.94 -14.69
CA PHE A 61 -7.10 13.38 -14.45
C PHE A 61 -6.00 14.34 -14.90
N SER A 62 -4.78 14.09 -14.49
CA SER A 62 -3.59 14.80 -14.94
C SER A 62 -2.98 14.05 -16.11
N ALA A 63 -2.65 14.73 -17.20
CA ALA A 63 -2.01 14.12 -18.35
C ALA A 63 -0.88 14.97 -18.90
N MET A 64 0.17 14.27 -19.31
CA MET A 64 1.27 14.80 -20.10
C MET A 64 1.26 14.08 -21.47
N PRO A 65 0.33 14.45 -22.36
CA PRO A 65 0.19 13.77 -23.64
C PRO A 65 1.46 13.97 -24.48
N PRO A 66 1.85 12.98 -25.30
CA PRO A 66 2.97 13.15 -26.20
C PRO A 66 2.70 14.31 -27.16
N GLU A 67 3.68 15.19 -27.36
CA GLU A 67 3.58 16.21 -28.39
C GLU A 67 3.32 15.55 -29.75
N LYS A 68 2.45 16.16 -30.56
CA LYS A 68 2.27 15.78 -31.96
C LYS A 68 3.53 16.18 -32.74
N SER A 69 4.62 15.45 -32.56
CA SER A 69 5.85 15.67 -33.30
C SER A 69 5.76 14.97 -34.64
N GLY A 70 5.78 15.73 -35.73
CA GLY A 70 6.03 15.21 -37.06
C GLY A 70 7.45 14.61 -37.15
N GLY A 71 7.64 13.43 -36.57
CA GLY A 71 8.87 12.64 -36.67
C GLY A 71 10.08 13.12 -35.85
N LYS A 72 9.93 14.07 -34.92
CA LYS A 72 10.98 14.48 -33.97
C LYS A 72 10.85 13.75 -32.64
N MET A 73 11.98 13.36 -32.07
CA MET A 73 12.09 12.70 -30.79
C MET A 73 11.38 13.52 -29.71
N PHE A 74 10.53 12.86 -28.92
CA PHE A 74 9.79 13.49 -27.82
C PHE A 74 10.76 14.15 -26.82
N ASN A 75 10.56 15.42 -26.53
CA ASN A 75 11.38 16.17 -25.59
C ASN A 75 10.60 16.39 -24.29
N PHE A 76 10.88 15.60 -23.27
CA PHE A 76 10.26 15.70 -21.94
C PHE A 76 10.46 17.07 -21.29
N SER A 77 11.54 17.80 -21.60
CA SER A 77 11.83 19.10 -21.01
C SER A 77 10.79 20.18 -21.37
N ASN A 78 10.01 19.98 -22.44
CA ASN A 78 8.95 20.89 -22.87
C ASN A 78 7.54 20.32 -22.66
N ALA A 79 7.42 19.07 -22.22
CA ALA A 79 6.14 18.44 -21.99
C ALA A 79 5.47 19.03 -20.73
N GLN A 80 4.20 19.38 -20.83
CA GLN A 80 3.47 20.04 -19.75
C GLN A 80 2.35 19.13 -19.22
N MET A 81 2.39 18.86 -17.92
CA MET A 81 1.28 18.21 -17.22
C MET A 81 0.08 19.17 -17.16
N GLN A 82 -1.08 18.72 -17.60
CA GLN A 82 -2.33 19.48 -17.63
C GLN A 82 -3.48 18.64 -17.10
N VAL A 83 -4.49 19.31 -16.58
CA VAL A 83 -5.75 18.67 -16.20
C VAL A 83 -6.61 18.43 -17.44
N TRP A 84 -7.03 17.19 -17.61
CA TRP A 84 -7.95 16.73 -18.65
C TRP A 84 -9.27 16.27 -18.05
N GLN A 85 -10.31 16.21 -18.86
CA GLN A 85 -11.64 15.77 -18.44
C GLN A 85 -12.32 14.89 -19.49
N VAL A 86 -13.08 13.92 -18.99
CA VAL A 86 -13.92 13.01 -19.76
C VAL A 86 -15.34 13.13 -19.27
N ARG A 87 -16.29 13.28 -20.17
CA ARG A 87 -17.72 13.17 -19.81
C ARG A 87 -18.11 11.71 -19.69
N ILE A 88 -18.93 11.41 -18.71
CA ILE A 88 -19.50 10.10 -18.47
C ILE A 88 -21.00 10.20 -18.75
N SER A 89 -21.49 9.39 -19.65
CA SER A 89 -22.92 9.31 -19.96
C SER A 89 -23.68 8.55 -18.87
N ARG A 90 -25.01 8.61 -18.90
CA ARG A 90 -25.87 7.92 -17.91
C ARG A 90 -25.71 6.39 -17.94
N ASP A 91 -25.34 5.82 -19.08
CA ASP A 91 -25.04 4.40 -19.28
C ASP A 91 -23.58 4.05 -18.95
N GLY A 92 -22.82 4.98 -18.34
CA GLY A 92 -21.44 4.78 -17.89
C GLY A 92 -20.37 4.90 -18.97
N LYS A 93 -20.73 5.15 -20.24
CA LYS A 93 -19.75 5.28 -21.33
C LYS A 93 -18.95 6.57 -21.20
N LEU A 94 -17.65 6.44 -21.43
CA LEU A 94 -16.70 7.53 -21.41
C LEU A 94 -16.61 8.21 -22.78
N ALA A 95 -16.76 9.53 -22.82
CA ALA A 95 -16.54 10.33 -24.03
C ALA A 95 -15.02 10.56 -24.25
N ARG A 96 -14.62 11.04 -25.42
CA ARG A 96 -13.22 11.35 -25.72
C ARG A 96 -12.65 12.40 -24.75
N PRO A 97 -11.44 12.21 -24.19
CA PRO A 97 -10.77 13.17 -23.32
C PRO A 97 -10.55 14.52 -23.99
N LYS A 98 -10.60 15.58 -23.20
CA LYS A 98 -10.31 16.95 -23.64
C LYS A 98 -9.61 17.71 -22.52
N PRO A 99 -8.70 18.67 -22.83
CA PRO A 99 -8.17 19.55 -21.82
C PRO A 99 -9.30 20.24 -21.03
N SER A 100 -9.12 20.34 -19.73
CA SER A 100 -10.12 20.93 -18.83
C SER A 100 -10.37 22.39 -19.17
N ARG A 101 -11.64 22.80 -19.16
CA ARG A 101 -12.08 24.20 -19.34
C ARG A 101 -12.37 24.92 -18.02
N TRP A 102 -11.90 24.38 -16.90
CA TRP A 102 -12.13 24.94 -15.57
C TRP A 102 -11.23 26.11 -15.21
N GLY A 103 -10.35 26.54 -16.13
CA GLY A 103 -9.40 27.64 -15.90
C GLY A 103 -8.22 27.26 -14.98
N LEU A 104 -7.97 25.95 -14.80
CA LEU A 104 -6.88 25.45 -13.96
C LEU A 104 -5.54 25.48 -14.70
N ASN A 105 -5.53 25.03 -15.95
CA ASN A 105 -4.33 24.92 -16.77
C ASN A 105 -3.76 26.32 -17.10
N THR A 106 -2.45 26.45 -17.05
CA THR A 106 -1.71 27.65 -17.47
C THR A 106 -0.68 27.28 -18.53
N LYS A 107 0.00 28.25 -19.10
CA LYS A 107 1.10 28.02 -20.06
C LYS A 107 2.47 27.91 -19.38
N ARG A 108 2.55 28.15 -18.07
CA ARG A 108 3.82 28.29 -17.34
C ARG A 108 4.02 27.24 -16.25
N ASP A 109 2.96 26.51 -15.91
CA ASP A 109 2.99 25.60 -14.78
C ASP A 109 2.50 24.22 -15.20
N HIS A 110 3.11 23.17 -14.68
CA HIS A 110 2.47 21.87 -14.59
C HIS A 110 1.28 22.00 -13.64
N THR A 111 0.14 21.44 -14.00
CA THR A 111 -1.09 21.48 -13.17
C THR A 111 -1.69 20.09 -13.10
N GLY A 112 -1.91 19.59 -11.90
CA GLY A 112 -2.47 18.27 -11.70
C GLY A 112 -2.84 17.96 -10.26
N ASN A 113 -2.97 16.68 -9.94
CA ASN A 113 -3.20 16.15 -8.59
C ASN A 113 -4.43 16.78 -7.93
N LEU A 114 -5.60 16.48 -8.47
CA LEU A 114 -6.86 17.08 -8.05
C LEU A 114 -7.42 16.40 -6.80
N ALA A 115 -7.95 17.19 -5.87
CA ALA A 115 -8.74 16.71 -4.73
C ALA A 115 -9.98 17.59 -4.55
N LEU A 116 -11.12 16.95 -4.26
CA LEU A 116 -12.38 17.64 -3.99
C LEU A 116 -12.69 17.62 -2.50
N ASP A 117 -13.12 18.75 -1.99
CA ASP A 117 -13.73 18.82 -0.67
C ASP A 117 -15.05 18.02 -0.68
N PRO A 118 -15.19 17.01 0.19
CA PRO A 118 -16.33 16.10 0.15
C PRO A 118 -17.67 16.78 0.48
N LEU A 119 -17.65 17.94 1.12
CA LEU A 119 -18.87 18.69 1.50
C LEU A 119 -19.20 19.81 0.51
N THR A 120 -18.21 20.62 0.13
CA THR A 120 -18.45 21.83 -0.67
C THR A 120 -18.12 21.62 -2.16
N ASN A 121 -17.41 20.57 -2.51
CA ASN A 121 -16.80 20.36 -3.83
C ASN A 121 -15.83 21.48 -4.24
N ASP A 122 -15.27 22.22 -3.28
CA ASP A 122 -14.15 23.11 -3.56
C ASP A 122 -12.97 22.26 -4.02
N LEU A 123 -12.23 22.77 -5.00
CA LEU A 123 -11.17 22.02 -5.67
C LEU A 123 -9.81 22.46 -5.16
N TYR A 124 -9.01 21.51 -4.70
CA TYR A 124 -7.59 21.66 -4.37
C TYR A 124 -6.76 20.95 -5.43
N PHE A 125 -5.60 21.50 -5.76
CA PHE A 125 -4.75 20.92 -6.79
C PHE A 125 -3.30 21.43 -6.68
N THR A 126 -2.37 20.75 -7.35
CA THR A 126 -0.97 21.11 -7.39
C THR A 126 -0.64 21.96 -8.61
N ARG A 127 0.24 22.96 -8.43
CA ARG A 127 0.97 23.64 -9.50
C ARG A 127 2.46 23.62 -9.23
N CYS A 128 3.24 23.26 -10.25
CA CYS A 128 4.70 23.30 -10.21
C CYS A 128 5.19 24.16 -11.39
N ARG A 129 6.09 25.11 -11.14
CA ARG A 129 6.56 26.00 -12.19
C ARG A 129 7.46 25.26 -13.17
N MET A 130 7.15 25.32 -14.45
CA MET A 130 8.01 24.78 -15.50
C MET A 130 9.37 25.49 -15.52
N GLY A 131 10.46 24.70 -15.67
CA GLY A 131 11.83 25.21 -15.71
C GLY A 131 12.42 25.56 -14.32
N ASP A 132 11.73 25.29 -13.24
CA ASP A 132 12.31 25.27 -11.90
C ASP A 132 13.17 24.01 -11.75
N PRO A 133 14.49 24.14 -11.50
CA PRO A 133 15.38 22.97 -11.40
C PRO A 133 15.01 22.04 -10.25
N ASP A 134 14.44 22.57 -9.18
CA ASP A 134 14.02 21.83 -8.01
C ASP A 134 12.57 21.32 -8.11
N LEU A 135 11.88 21.62 -9.24
CA LEU A 135 10.47 21.29 -9.50
C LEU A 135 9.56 21.57 -8.29
N ARG A 136 9.75 22.71 -7.61
CA ARG A 136 8.94 23.07 -6.44
C ARG A 136 7.48 23.27 -6.82
N CYS A 137 6.63 22.66 -6.02
CA CYS A 137 5.20 22.64 -6.22
C CYS A 137 4.49 23.39 -5.10
N GLU A 138 3.31 23.89 -5.41
CA GLU A 138 2.44 24.60 -4.48
C GLU A 138 1.01 24.11 -4.59
N ILE A 139 0.28 24.13 -3.48
CA ILE A 139 -1.14 23.83 -3.45
C ILE A 139 -1.93 25.09 -3.78
N TRP A 140 -2.82 24.92 -4.74
CA TRP A 140 -3.79 25.92 -5.17
C TRP A 140 -5.19 25.41 -4.90
N TRP A 141 -6.16 26.31 -4.83
CA TRP A 141 -7.56 25.97 -4.65
C TRP A 141 -8.49 26.87 -5.44
N ALA A 142 -9.71 26.39 -5.68
CA ALA A 142 -10.76 27.14 -6.35
C ALA A 142 -12.10 26.79 -5.71
N LYS A 143 -12.87 27.80 -5.36
CA LYS A 143 -14.19 27.66 -4.73
C LYS A 143 -15.21 27.16 -5.74
N LYS A 144 -16.03 26.19 -5.36
CA LYS A 144 -17.15 25.70 -6.17
C LYS A 144 -18.16 26.81 -6.41
N GLN A 145 -18.61 26.95 -7.65
CA GLN A 145 -19.64 27.89 -8.07
C GLN A 145 -20.80 27.14 -8.73
N LYS A 146 -21.90 27.83 -8.98
CA LYS A 146 -23.07 27.25 -9.68
C LYS A 146 -22.68 26.62 -11.03
N ARG A 147 -21.71 27.21 -11.75
CA ARG A 147 -21.11 26.64 -12.96
C ARG A 147 -19.57 26.64 -12.80
N GLY A 148 -18.99 25.44 -12.69
CA GLY A 148 -17.54 25.28 -12.56
C GLY A 148 -16.98 25.77 -11.21
N TRP A 149 -15.83 26.40 -11.24
CA TRP A 149 -15.10 26.92 -10.09
C TRP A 149 -14.70 28.39 -10.28
N SER A 150 -14.38 29.04 -9.20
CA SER A 150 -13.80 30.40 -9.21
C SER A 150 -12.41 30.40 -9.87
N LYS A 151 -11.88 31.61 -10.16
CA LYS A 151 -10.46 31.75 -10.53
C LYS A 151 -9.59 31.12 -9.45
N PRO A 152 -8.65 30.21 -9.81
CA PRO A 152 -7.74 29.58 -8.86
C PRO A 152 -6.93 30.61 -8.05
N GLN A 153 -6.73 30.29 -6.78
CA GLN A 153 -5.92 31.06 -5.85
C GLN A 153 -4.86 30.16 -5.23
N ARG A 154 -3.66 30.70 -5.00
CA ARG A 154 -2.63 30.03 -4.21
C ARG A 154 -3.15 29.87 -2.78
N LEU A 155 -3.03 28.67 -2.20
CA LEU A 155 -3.36 28.48 -0.80
C LEU A 155 -2.39 29.29 0.06
N ARG A 156 -2.93 30.19 0.90
CA ARG A 156 -2.15 31.01 1.81
C ARG A 156 -1.83 30.24 3.10
N GLY A 157 -0.88 30.73 3.88
CA GLY A 157 -0.50 30.14 5.18
C GLY A 157 0.64 29.14 5.06
N ALA A 158 0.79 28.25 6.05
CA ALA A 158 1.99 27.46 6.26
C ALA A 158 2.15 26.25 5.30
N ALA A 159 1.13 25.89 4.51
CA ALA A 159 1.24 24.75 3.59
C ALA A 159 2.25 25.01 2.47
N ASN A 160 2.24 26.20 1.86
CA ASN A 160 3.14 26.57 0.77
C ASN A 160 4.28 27.44 1.29
N THR A 161 5.50 26.95 1.23
CA THR A 161 6.73 27.68 1.59
C THR A 161 7.57 27.97 0.35
N SER A 162 8.59 28.84 0.48
CA SER A 162 9.53 29.13 -0.62
C SER A 162 10.57 28.04 -0.81
N ASP A 163 10.84 27.25 0.23
CA ASP A 163 12.04 26.39 0.30
C ASP A 163 11.71 24.90 0.12
N HIS A 164 10.43 24.54 0.28
CA HIS A 164 9.97 23.15 0.23
C HIS A 164 8.78 22.99 -0.69
N THR A 165 8.66 21.80 -1.29
CA THR A 165 7.52 21.46 -2.12
C THR A 165 6.27 21.17 -1.26
N ALA A 166 5.10 21.49 -1.79
CA ALA A 166 3.81 21.06 -1.28
C ALA A 166 2.96 20.56 -2.46
N THR A 167 2.64 19.29 -2.45
CA THR A 167 2.02 18.60 -3.60
C THR A 167 0.99 17.56 -3.16
N HIS A 168 0.33 16.91 -4.09
CA HIS A 168 -0.60 15.79 -3.88
C HIS A 168 -1.63 16.09 -2.77
N PRO A 169 -2.48 17.12 -2.91
CA PRO A 169 -3.49 17.39 -1.89
C PRO A 169 -4.54 16.29 -1.80
N ALA A 170 -4.98 15.99 -0.57
CA ALA A 170 -6.17 15.19 -0.29
C ALA A 170 -7.00 15.91 0.78
N VAL A 171 -8.32 15.89 0.66
CA VAL A 171 -9.20 16.72 1.48
C VAL A 171 -10.14 15.87 2.30
N GLY A 172 -10.24 16.20 3.58
CA GLY A 172 -11.25 15.67 4.50
C GLY A 172 -11.91 16.77 5.31
N ARG A 173 -12.80 16.37 6.20
CA ARG A 173 -13.52 17.26 7.12
C ARG A 173 -13.47 16.73 8.54
N LEU A 174 -13.31 17.64 9.48
CA LEU A 174 -13.53 17.36 10.90
C LEU A 174 -15.03 17.37 11.23
N ALA A 175 -15.39 16.90 12.39
CA ALA A 175 -16.79 16.88 12.87
C ALA A 175 -17.45 18.27 12.92
N ASP A 176 -16.66 19.32 13.16
CA ASP A 176 -17.09 20.73 13.12
C ASP A 176 -17.10 21.32 11.71
N SER A 177 -16.98 20.48 10.68
CA SER A 177 -16.89 20.88 9.27
C SER A 177 -15.65 21.70 8.90
N THR A 178 -14.63 21.80 9.75
CA THR A 178 -13.35 22.40 9.39
C THR A 178 -12.65 21.52 8.33
N VAL A 179 -12.10 22.15 7.29
CA VAL A 179 -11.32 21.44 6.27
C VAL A 179 -10.02 20.94 6.88
N ILE A 180 -9.74 19.65 6.74
CA ILE A 180 -8.42 19.07 6.94
C ILE A 180 -7.83 18.77 5.57
N LEU A 181 -6.68 19.36 5.28
CA LEU A 181 -5.94 19.16 4.05
C LEU A 181 -4.71 18.32 4.34
N TYR A 182 -4.68 17.12 3.79
CA TYR A 182 -3.49 16.28 3.73
C TYR A 182 -2.71 16.66 2.46
N PHE A 183 -1.40 16.65 2.53
CA PHE A 183 -0.53 16.95 1.40
C PHE A 183 0.86 16.36 1.61
N VAL A 184 1.63 16.26 0.55
CA VAL A 184 2.99 15.73 0.54
C VAL A 184 3.99 16.87 0.54
N SER A 185 5.07 16.73 1.33
CA SER A 185 6.13 17.72 1.40
C SER A 185 7.45 17.10 1.89
N ASP A 186 8.55 17.64 1.38
CA ASP A 186 9.94 17.38 1.76
C ASP A 186 10.46 18.33 2.87
N ARG A 187 9.54 18.98 3.60
CA ARG A 187 9.89 19.95 4.64
C ARG A 187 10.57 19.31 5.84
N PRO A 188 11.48 20.03 6.55
CA PRO A 188 12.14 19.53 7.74
C PRO A 188 11.18 19.09 8.85
N GLY A 189 11.59 18.09 9.63
CA GLY A 189 10.80 17.52 10.72
C GLY A 189 9.88 16.38 10.28
N GLY A 190 10.11 15.85 9.06
CA GLY A 190 9.51 14.61 8.57
C GLY A 190 10.17 13.36 9.14
N VAL A 191 9.71 12.21 8.66
CA VAL A 191 10.23 10.88 8.99
C VAL A 191 11.16 10.36 7.88
N GLY A 192 10.81 10.68 6.61
CA GLY A 192 11.53 10.26 5.42
C GLY A 192 11.85 11.39 4.46
N GLY A 193 11.89 11.09 3.17
CA GLY A 193 12.09 12.06 2.10
C GLY A 193 10.84 12.89 1.84
N MET A 194 9.86 12.29 1.17
CA MET A 194 8.54 12.87 0.93
C MET A 194 7.54 12.32 1.93
N ASP A 195 7.10 13.13 2.85
CA ASP A 195 6.15 12.74 3.90
C ASP A 195 4.75 13.30 3.66
N ILE A 196 3.74 12.63 4.22
CA ILE A 196 2.38 13.17 4.30
C ILE A 196 2.25 14.01 5.57
N TRP A 197 1.78 15.24 5.35
CA TRP A 197 1.49 16.24 6.37
C TRP A 197 0.01 16.59 6.35
N TYR A 198 -0.52 17.17 7.42
CA TYR A 198 -1.84 17.79 7.39
C TYR A 198 -1.80 19.23 7.92
N THR A 199 -2.78 20.01 7.50
CA THR A 199 -3.09 21.33 8.05
C THR A 199 -4.59 21.56 8.09
N LEU A 200 -5.05 22.42 8.98
CA LEU A 200 -6.43 22.86 9.00
C LEU A 200 -6.58 24.13 8.15
N VAL A 201 -7.55 24.12 7.24
CA VAL A 201 -7.78 25.27 6.34
C VAL A 201 -9.05 26.00 6.74
N LYS A 202 -8.90 27.31 7.01
CA LYS A 202 -10.02 28.22 7.28
C LYS A 202 -9.96 29.40 6.32
N ASN A 203 -11.04 29.65 5.58
CA ASN A 203 -11.16 30.76 4.63
C ASN A 203 -9.99 30.85 3.60
N GLY A 204 -9.52 29.70 3.10
CA GLY A 204 -8.40 29.64 2.14
C GLY A 204 -7.04 29.95 2.75
N VAL A 205 -6.89 29.82 4.07
CA VAL A 205 -5.63 29.96 4.80
C VAL A 205 -5.33 28.67 5.54
N ALA A 206 -4.19 28.07 5.24
CA ALA A 206 -3.64 26.91 5.95
C ALA A 206 -3.03 27.35 7.30
N GLY A 207 -3.38 26.65 8.34
CA GLY A 207 -2.78 26.79 9.67
C GLY A 207 -1.42 26.11 9.75
N GLU A 208 -1.00 25.76 10.97
CA GLU A 208 0.20 24.96 11.24
C GLU A 208 0.14 23.63 10.49
N CYS A 209 1.30 23.17 10.02
CA CYS A 209 1.45 21.90 9.34
C CYS A 209 2.05 20.87 10.30
N VAL A 210 1.40 19.70 10.38
CA VAL A 210 1.77 18.62 11.29
C VAL A 210 2.06 17.37 10.48
N ASN A 211 3.23 16.75 10.72
CA ASN A 211 3.57 15.45 10.13
C ASN A 211 2.64 14.36 10.65
N LEU A 212 2.24 13.39 9.83
CA LEU A 212 1.36 12.29 10.27
C LEU A 212 2.08 11.27 11.17
N GLY A 213 3.40 11.38 11.29
CA GLY A 213 4.21 10.53 12.16
C GLY A 213 4.41 9.10 11.64
N PRO A 214 5.15 8.27 12.39
CA PRO A 214 5.65 6.98 11.93
C PRO A 214 4.58 5.88 11.79
N GLN A 215 3.33 6.15 12.17
CA GLN A 215 2.22 5.24 11.88
C GLN A 215 1.81 5.30 10.39
N VAL A 216 2.00 6.43 9.75
CA VAL A 216 1.71 6.67 8.33
C VAL A 216 2.98 6.80 7.52
N ASN A 217 3.88 7.71 7.91
CA ASN A 217 5.14 7.98 7.22
C ASN A 217 6.23 6.98 7.59
N SER A 218 7.21 6.83 6.73
CA SER A 218 8.37 5.94 6.88
C SER A 218 9.65 6.67 6.47
N PRO A 219 10.84 6.14 6.66
CA PRO A 219 12.07 6.72 6.10
C PRO A 219 12.14 6.79 4.57
N ALA A 220 11.21 6.13 3.88
CA ALA A 220 11.03 6.22 2.44
C ALA A 220 10.13 7.40 2.04
N ASP A 221 9.58 7.39 0.85
CA ASP A 221 8.63 8.40 0.38
C ASP A 221 7.19 7.94 0.54
N GLU A 222 6.34 8.81 1.05
CA GLU A 222 4.90 8.67 1.06
C GLU A 222 4.26 9.72 0.17
N ILE A 223 3.57 9.28 -0.89
CA ILE A 223 3.03 10.17 -1.93
C ILE A 223 1.56 9.87 -2.22
N THR A 224 0.93 10.72 -3.01
CA THR A 224 -0.42 10.55 -3.60
C THR A 224 -1.52 10.16 -2.60
N PRO A 225 -1.67 10.86 -1.46
CA PRO A 225 -2.72 10.57 -0.50
C PRO A 225 -4.12 10.74 -1.08
N TYR A 226 -5.05 9.91 -0.64
CA TYR A 226 -6.49 10.02 -0.88
C TYR A 226 -7.22 9.70 0.43
N TYR A 227 -8.00 10.66 0.95
CA TYR A 227 -8.73 10.47 2.19
C TYR A 227 -10.19 10.05 1.93
N ASP A 228 -10.52 8.86 2.36
CA ASP A 228 -11.87 8.31 2.33
C ASP A 228 -12.65 8.79 3.55
N GLN A 229 -13.27 9.97 3.43
CA GLN A 229 -13.99 10.64 4.51
C GLN A 229 -15.08 9.75 5.17
N PRO A 230 -15.95 9.02 4.43
CA PRO A 230 -16.99 8.20 5.05
C PRO A 230 -16.45 7.11 5.98
N ASN A 231 -15.27 6.58 5.68
CA ASN A 231 -14.71 5.45 6.41
C ASN A 231 -13.48 5.82 7.26
N GLY A 232 -13.05 7.09 7.25
CA GLY A 232 -11.89 7.55 8.02
C GLY A 232 -10.59 6.86 7.62
N VAL A 233 -10.39 6.57 6.33
CA VAL A 233 -9.22 5.86 5.82
C VAL A 233 -8.41 6.75 4.89
N LEU A 234 -7.13 6.86 5.14
CA LEU A 234 -6.16 7.48 4.25
C LEU A 234 -5.51 6.38 3.42
N TYR A 235 -5.67 6.44 2.10
CA TYR A 235 -4.90 5.67 1.13
C TYR A 235 -3.74 6.52 0.64
N PHE A 236 -2.59 5.92 0.40
CA PHE A 236 -1.42 6.62 -0.12
C PHE A 236 -0.47 5.61 -0.77
N SER A 237 0.51 6.07 -1.51
CA SER A 237 1.52 5.21 -2.09
C SER A 237 2.86 5.41 -1.41
N SER A 238 3.61 4.33 -1.20
CA SER A 238 4.92 4.37 -0.57
C SER A 238 5.86 3.36 -1.21
N ASN A 239 7.14 3.74 -1.32
CA ASN A 239 8.24 2.86 -1.70
C ASN A 239 8.99 2.32 -0.49
N ARG A 240 8.29 2.25 0.68
CA ARG A 240 8.86 1.71 1.92
C ARG A 240 9.28 0.26 1.80
N ILE A 241 10.17 -0.14 2.68
CA ILE A 241 10.61 -1.53 2.79
C ILE A 241 9.41 -2.47 2.92
N GLY A 242 9.38 -3.50 2.08
CA GLY A 242 8.27 -4.47 2.01
C GLY A 242 7.23 -4.15 0.95
N SER A 243 7.39 -3.07 0.17
CA SER A 243 6.62 -2.87 -1.05
C SER A 243 6.93 -3.97 -2.07
N LYS A 244 5.91 -4.39 -2.83
CA LYS A 244 6.00 -5.43 -3.85
C LYS A 244 6.70 -4.90 -5.10
N GLY A 245 6.37 -3.64 -5.48
CA GLY A 245 6.95 -2.91 -6.60
C GLY A 245 7.84 -1.77 -6.15
N GLY A 246 7.90 -0.70 -6.96
CA GLY A 246 8.50 0.57 -6.56
C GLY A 246 7.63 1.26 -5.52
N TYR A 247 6.54 1.89 -5.94
CA TYR A 247 5.51 2.43 -5.06
C TYR A 247 4.31 1.49 -4.99
N ASP A 248 3.91 1.11 -3.79
CA ASP A 248 2.70 0.33 -3.51
C ASP A 248 1.66 1.19 -2.79
N ILE A 249 0.38 0.84 -2.95
CA ILE A 249 -0.72 1.47 -2.25
C ILE A 249 -0.81 0.90 -0.83
N TYR A 250 -0.83 1.79 0.16
CA TYR A 250 -1.05 1.53 1.57
C TYR A 250 -2.31 2.21 2.06
N CYS A 251 -2.83 1.78 3.19
CA CYS A 251 -3.93 2.46 3.88
C CYS A 251 -3.69 2.54 5.39
N ALA A 252 -4.19 3.62 6.00
CA ALA A 252 -4.19 3.81 7.44
C ALA A 252 -5.56 4.33 7.90
N VAL A 253 -6.08 3.80 9.01
CA VAL A 253 -7.33 4.29 9.60
C VAL A 253 -7.03 5.37 10.62
N GLY A 254 -7.72 6.49 10.54
CA GLY A 254 -7.53 7.58 11.47
C GLY A 254 -7.84 8.96 10.91
N GLN A 255 -7.52 9.97 11.70
CA GLN A 255 -7.62 11.38 11.30
C GLN A 255 -6.69 12.23 12.17
N ARG A 256 -6.11 13.30 11.61
CA ARG A 256 -5.17 14.21 12.28
C ARG A 256 -3.91 13.48 12.78
N ASN A 257 -3.73 13.37 14.07
CA ASN A 257 -2.61 12.73 14.76
C ASN A 257 -2.96 11.39 15.44
N THR A 258 -4.13 10.85 15.15
CA THR A 258 -4.59 9.55 15.66
C THR A 258 -4.71 8.56 14.51
N TRP A 259 -3.62 7.86 14.19
CA TRP A 259 -3.56 6.90 13.10
C TRP A 259 -3.28 5.50 13.64
N GLN A 260 -3.95 4.51 13.07
CA GLN A 260 -3.50 3.13 13.15
C GLN A 260 -2.28 2.96 12.21
N ARG A 261 -1.49 1.93 12.45
CA ARG A 261 -0.34 1.64 11.58
C ARG A 261 -0.80 1.41 10.14
N ALA A 262 -0.08 2.02 9.20
CA ALA A 262 -0.33 1.83 7.79
C ALA A 262 -0.03 0.40 7.35
N GLU A 263 -0.91 -0.15 6.52
CA GLU A 263 -0.84 -1.50 5.97
C GLU A 263 -0.93 -1.44 4.45
N ALA A 264 -0.20 -2.33 3.75
CA ALA A 264 -0.35 -2.47 2.31
C ALA A 264 -1.77 -2.96 1.99
N VAL A 265 -2.39 -2.41 0.95
CA VAL A 265 -3.64 -2.98 0.43
C VAL A 265 -3.36 -4.35 -0.20
N CYS A 266 -4.45 -5.09 -0.55
CA CYS A 266 -4.30 -6.43 -1.12
C CYS A 266 -3.31 -6.47 -2.30
N SER A 267 -2.60 -7.59 -2.45
CA SER A 267 -1.71 -7.85 -3.59
C SER A 267 -2.42 -7.87 -4.96
N CYS A 268 -3.74 -7.85 -4.97
CA CYS A 268 -4.56 -7.72 -6.18
C CYS A 268 -4.61 -6.29 -6.73
N LEU A 269 -4.36 -5.28 -5.89
CA LEU A 269 -4.23 -3.87 -6.30
C LEU A 269 -2.77 -3.48 -6.54
N ASN A 270 -1.83 -4.01 -5.75
CA ASN A 270 -0.40 -3.75 -5.89
C ASN A 270 0.27 -4.74 -6.85
N SER A 271 1.05 -4.25 -7.77
CA SER A 271 1.81 -5.00 -8.78
C SER A 271 3.31 -5.00 -8.45
N GLU A 272 4.13 -5.53 -9.35
CA GLU A 272 5.60 -5.46 -9.28
C GLU A 272 6.16 -4.14 -9.84
N GLN A 273 5.28 -3.21 -10.17
CA GLN A 273 5.59 -1.89 -10.71
C GLN A 273 5.13 -0.80 -9.75
N ASN A 274 5.16 0.48 -10.18
CA ASN A 274 4.60 1.55 -9.37
C ASN A 274 3.07 1.52 -9.42
N ASP A 275 2.43 1.53 -8.27
CA ASP A 275 0.99 1.68 -8.11
C ASP A 275 0.71 2.92 -7.27
N ILE A 276 0.19 3.96 -7.89
CA ILE A 276 0.03 5.29 -7.31
C ILE A 276 -1.36 5.87 -7.56
N TYR A 277 -1.72 6.93 -6.85
CA TYR A 277 -2.98 7.68 -7.05
C TYR A 277 -4.24 6.83 -6.90
N PHE A 278 -4.32 6.00 -5.87
CA PHE A 278 -5.56 5.29 -5.56
C PHE A 278 -6.69 6.28 -5.27
N THR A 279 -7.86 6.08 -5.91
CA THR A 279 -9.07 6.89 -5.69
C THR A 279 -10.31 6.02 -5.75
N ILE A 280 -11.40 6.47 -5.11
CA ILE A 280 -12.70 5.80 -5.13
C ILE A 280 -13.64 6.59 -6.02
N SER A 281 -14.26 5.94 -7.00
CA SER A 281 -15.17 6.56 -7.96
C SER A 281 -16.64 6.17 -7.79
N ARG A 282 -16.90 5.02 -7.16
CA ARG A 282 -18.25 4.50 -6.92
C ARG A 282 -18.31 3.76 -5.60
N ARG A 283 -19.45 3.89 -4.93
CA ARG A 283 -19.75 3.21 -3.66
C ARG A 283 -21.11 2.54 -3.75
N ASP A 284 -21.30 1.54 -2.93
CA ASP A 284 -22.62 1.03 -2.62
C ASP A 284 -23.44 2.10 -1.88
N SER A 285 -24.64 2.36 -2.33
CA SER A 285 -25.47 3.45 -1.79
C SER A 285 -26.04 3.17 -0.39
N ALA A 286 -26.19 1.90 -0.02
CA ALA A 286 -26.76 1.49 1.26
C ALA A 286 -25.66 1.38 2.33
N THR A 287 -24.52 0.81 1.98
CA THR A 287 -23.43 0.49 2.93
C THR A 287 -22.30 1.49 2.90
N GLY A 288 -22.17 2.32 1.86
CA GLY A 288 -21.03 3.22 1.64
C GLY A 288 -19.73 2.50 1.23
N ILE A 289 -19.79 1.18 0.99
CA ILE A 289 -18.64 0.36 0.62
C ILE A 289 -18.09 0.81 -0.75
N PRO A 290 -16.76 1.00 -0.89
CA PRO A 290 -16.14 1.27 -2.19
C PRO A 290 -16.34 0.09 -3.14
N LEU A 291 -16.89 0.35 -4.33
CA LEU A 291 -17.16 -0.65 -5.37
C LEU A 291 -16.26 -0.51 -6.58
N ALA A 292 -15.77 0.69 -6.86
CA ALA A 292 -14.89 0.96 -8.00
C ALA A 292 -14.09 2.24 -7.78
N GLY A 293 -12.97 2.34 -8.50
CA GLY A 293 -12.14 3.53 -8.50
C GLY A 293 -11.05 3.48 -9.55
N TYR A 294 -10.03 4.29 -9.36
CA TYR A 294 -8.91 4.37 -10.27
C TYR A 294 -7.59 4.27 -9.48
N LEU A 295 -6.56 3.83 -10.16
CA LEU A 295 -5.17 3.96 -9.77
C LEU A 295 -4.34 4.31 -11.01
N SER A 296 -3.11 4.73 -10.84
CA SER A 296 -2.18 4.91 -11.95
C SER A 296 -0.99 3.99 -11.75
N SER A 297 -0.51 3.38 -12.83
CA SER A 297 0.57 2.40 -12.78
C SER A 297 1.38 2.39 -14.07
N ASN A 298 2.62 1.94 -13.99
CA ASN A 298 3.47 1.62 -15.14
C ASN A 298 3.61 0.10 -15.32
N ARG A 299 2.52 -0.65 -15.11
CA ARG A 299 2.45 -2.10 -15.33
C ARG A 299 2.79 -2.46 -16.77
N ALA A 300 3.09 -3.74 -17.01
CA ALA A 300 3.57 -4.22 -18.30
C ALA A 300 2.63 -3.96 -19.50
N ASP A 301 1.32 -3.79 -19.26
CA ASP A 301 0.31 -3.45 -20.26
C ASP A 301 0.11 -1.94 -20.48
N SER A 302 0.86 -1.07 -19.77
CA SER A 302 0.86 0.38 -19.98
C SER A 302 1.48 0.75 -21.33
N TYR A 303 1.09 1.92 -21.86
CA TYR A 303 1.64 2.45 -23.11
C TYR A 303 2.93 3.22 -22.84
N PHE A 304 4.05 2.67 -23.30
CA PHE A 304 5.37 3.32 -23.16
C PHE A 304 5.77 4.06 -24.41
N LEU A 305 6.53 5.14 -24.23
CA LEU A 305 7.08 5.91 -25.36
C LEU A 305 8.20 5.17 -26.07
N ASN A 306 8.96 4.37 -25.37
CA ASN A 306 10.09 3.53 -25.76
C ASN A 306 10.18 2.33 -24.82
N ASP A 307 11.16 1.46 -24.98
CA ASP A 307 11.36 0.25 -24.16
C ASP A 307 11.63 0.55 -22.65
N SER A 308 11.67 1.82 -22.24
CA SER A 308 11.75 2.21 -20.83
C SER A 308 10.36 2.33 -20.23
N MET A 309 10.15 1.75 -19.05
CA MET A 309 8.89 1.81 -18.28
C MET A 309 8.67 3.20 -17.67
N CYS A 310 8.67 4.25 -18.51
CA CYS A 310 8.78 5.64 -18.09
C CYS A 310 7.47 6.27 -17.59
N CYS A 311 6.32 5.71 -17.96
CA CYS A 311 5.07 6.50 -17.97
C CYS A 311 3.96 5.72 -17.26
N ASN A 312 3.12 6.45 -16.52
CA ASN A 312 2.01 5.82 -15.81
C ASN A 312 0.73 5.96 -16.62
N ASP A 313 -0.04 4.90 -16.67
CA ASP A 313 -1.38 4.85 -17.25
C ASP A 313 -2.44 4.76 -16.16
N ILE A 314 -3.66 5.16 -16.47
CA ILE A 314 -4.82 5.03 -15.59
C ILE A 314 -5.41 3.63 -15.72
N TYR A 315 -5.60 2.98 -14.58
CA TYR A 315 -6.31 1.72 -14.43
C TYR A 315 -7.60 1.92 -13.65
N GLN A 316 -8.63 1.21 -14.01
CA GLN A 316 -9.85 1.12 -13.23
C GLN A 316 -9.81 -0.14 -12.37
N TRP A 317 -10.10 -0.02 -11.10
CA TRP A 317 -10.35 -1.16 -10.24
C TRP A 317 -11.84 -1.28 -9.93
N VAL A 318 -12.33 -2.52 -9.84
CA VAL A 318 -13.71 -2.86 -9.52
C VAL A 318 -13.69 -4.01 -8.52
N VAL A 319 -14.56 -3.97 -7.53
CA VAL A 319 -14.79 -5.10 -6.63
C VAL A 319 -15.62 -6.15 -7.36
N ASP A 320 -15.16 -7.40 -7.39
CA ASP A 320 -15.88 -8.50 -8.02
C ASP A 320 -17.13 -8.86 -7.21
N SER A 321 -18.29 -8.54 -7.76
CA SER A 321 -19.60 -8.69 -7.11
C SER A 321 -20.06 -10.14 -6.88
N GLY A 322 -19.25 -11.13 -7.28
CA GLY A 322 -19.56 -12.56 -7.14
C GLY A 322 -19.24 -13.18 -5.77
N GLN A 323 -18.60 -12.43 -4.86
CA GLN A 323 -18.15 -12.96 -3.56
C GLN A 323 -18.65 -12.18 -2.32
N TRP A 324 -19.65 -11.32 -2.48
CA TRP A 324 -20.33 -10.74 -1.33
C TRP A 324 -21.42 -11.69 -0.83
N THR A 325 -21.06 -12.76 -0.12
CA THR A 325 -22.02 -13.38 0.81
C THR A 325 -22.00 -12.50 2.06
N ALA A 326 -23.11 -11.79 2.27
CA ALA A 326 -23.35 -11.16 3.56
C ALA A 326 -23.20 -12.26 4.63
N LEU A 327 -22.32 -12.03 5.60
CA LEU A 327 -22.31 -12.85 6.80
C LEU A 327 -23.68 -12.70 7.43
N GLU A 328 -24.49 -13.77 7.39
CA GLU A 328 -25.69 -13.85 8.20
C GLU A 328 -25.31 -13.72 9.67
N PRO A 329 -26.10 -12.96 10.46
CA PRO A 329 -25.86 -12.92 11.88
C PRO A 329 -25.99 -14.34 12.46
N PRO A 330 -25.25 -14.70 13.51
CA PRO A 330 -25.28 -16.05 14.09
C PRO A 330 -26.71 -16.41 14.47
N VAL A 331 -27.23 -17.46 13.83
CA VAL A 331 -28.51 -18.05 14.17
C VAL A 331 -28.36 -18.79 15.50
N PRO A 332 -29.24 -18.58 16.50
CA PRO A 332 -29.20 -19.37 17.73
C PRO A 332 -29.46 -20.84 17.43
N ASP A 333 -28.67 -21.70 18.07
CA ASP A 333 -28.83 -23.14 18.05
C ASP A 333 -30.28 -23.60 18.19
N THR A 334 -30.82 -24.27 17.17
CA THR A 334 -31.85 -25.31 17.37
C THR A 334 -31.94 -26.24 16.16
N LEU A 335 -31.62 -27.52 16.45
CA LEU A 335 -32.12 -28.73 15.81
C LEU A 335 -31.50 -29.24 14.49
N LEU A 336 -30.67 -30.27 14.69
CA LEU A 336 -30.34 -31.34 13.77
C LEU A 336 -31.53 -31.96 13.05
N THR A 337 -31.46 -32.10 11.72
CA THR A 337 -31.94 -33.29 11.01
C THR A 337 -31.09 -33.55 9.75
N THR A 338 -30.77 -34.80 9.59
CA THR A 338 -29.96 -35.52 8.61
C THR A 338 -30.37 -35.36 7.14
N HIS A 339 -29.44 -35.22 6.20
CA HIS A 339 -29.08 -36.18 5.12
C HIS A 339 -28.20 -35.56 4.01
N ASP A 340 -27.07 -36.23 3.80
CA ASP A 340 -26.28 -36.42 2.57
C ASP A 340 -26.19 -35.32 1.48
N SER A 341 -25.04 -34.69 1.41
CA SER A 341 -24.13 -34.58 0.25
C SER A 341 -22.93 -33.70 0.62
N LEU A 342 -21.71 -34.17 0.32
CA LEU A 342 -20.43 -33.53 0.61
C LEU A 342 -20.39 -32.09 0.07
N PRO A 343 -20.24 -31.05 0.92
CA PRO A 343 -19.85 -29.74 0.48
C PRO A 343 -18.33 -29.61 0.56
N THR A 344 -17.71 -29.21 -0.52
CA THR A 344 -16.36 -28.64 -0.54
C THR A 344 -16.39 -27.34 0.27
N THR A 345 -16.20 -27.43 1.56
CA THR A 345 -16.08 -26.26 2.44
C THR A 345 -14.67 -25.68 2.31
N HIS A 346 -14.55 -24.57 1.60
CA HIS A 346 -13.40 -23.70 1.75
C HIS A 346 -13.49 -23.02 3.11
N TYR A 347 -12.66 -23.41 4.05
CA TYR A 347 -12.53 -22.79 5.36
C TYR A 347 -11.83 -21.43 5.22
N GLN A 348 -12.41 -20.39 5.82
CA GLN A 348 -11.88 -19.05 5.86
C GLN A 348 -10.73 -18.95 6.88
N LEU A 349 -9.61 -18.35 6.47
CA LEU A 349 -8.51 -17.97 7.36
C LEU A 349 -8.97 -16.88 8.34
N PRO A 350 -8.59 -16.97 9.61
CA PRO A 350 -8.85 -15.91 10.57
C PRO A 350 -8.00 -14.68 10.23
N THR A 351 -8.60 -13.51 10.39
CA THR A 351 -8.10 -12.17 10.10
C THR A 351 -6.88 -11.73 10.92
N LYS A 352 -6.23 -12.63 11.65
CA LYS A 352 -5.17 -12.33 12.62
C LYS A 352 -3.80 -12.10 11.98
N PHE A 353 -3.53 -12.64 10.77
CA PHE A 353 -2.22 -12.55 10.13
C PHE A 353 -2.31 -12.09 8.68
N LEU A 354 -1.50 -11.08 8.34
CA LEU A 354 -1.30 -10.63 6.96
C LEU A 354 -0.13 -11.39 6.34
N PHE A 355 -0.38 -12.15 5.29
CA PHE A 355 0.65 -12.82 4.50
C PHE A 355 1.01 -12.00 3.25
N PRO A 356 2.25 -12.11 2.76
CA PRO A 356 3.34 -12.93 3.27
C PRO A 356 3.99 -12.38 4.53
N LEU A 357 4.41 -13.28 5.44
CA LEU A 357 5.32 -12.95 6.53
C LEU A 357 6.75 -13.25 6.10
N PHE A 358 7.65 -12.31 6.31
CA PHE A 358 9.04 -12.40 5.86
C PHE A 358 9.98 -12.72 7.01
N LEU A 359 10.90 -13.66 6.81
CA LEU A 359 11.97 -14.00 7.75
C LEU A 359 13.33 -13.90 7.05
N TYR A 360 14.21 -13.07 7.57
CA TYR A 360 15.46 -12.66 6.92
C TYR A 360 16.68 -13.38 7.48
N PHE A 361 17.71 -13.55 6.65
CA PHE A 361 18.96 -14.21 6.99
C PHE A 361 20.15 -13.31 6.72
N HIS A 362 21.21 -13.48 7.52
CA HIS A 362 22.51 -12.94 7.16
C HIS A 362 23.03 -13.61 5.86
N ASN A 363 24.07 -12.98 5.27
CA ASN A 363 24.67 -13.50 4.05
C ASN A 363 25.17 -14.94 4.22
N ASP A 364 24.84 -15.80 3.25
CA ASP A 364 25.23 -17.20 3.18
C ASP A 364 24.78 -18.09 4.38
N GLU A 365 23.86 -17.58 5.23
CA GLU A 365 23.25 -18.34 6.32
C GLU A 365 22.00 -19.11 5.86
N PRO A 366 21.72 -20.30 6.44
CA PRO A 366 22.53 -21.08 7.39
C PRO A 366 23.66 -21.87 6.71
N ASP A 367 24.62 -22.31 7.52
CA ASP A 367 25.78 -23.13 7.11
C ASP A 367 26.55 -22.57 5.90
N PRO A 368 27.34 -21.47 6.11
CA PRO A 368 28.08 -20.83 5.03
C PRO A 368 28.94 -21.83 4.22
N MET A 369 28.98 -21.62 2.90
CA MET A 369 29.69 -22.46 1.92
C MET A 369 29.25 -23.92 1.82
N SER A 370 28.16 -24.30 2.48
CA SER A 370 27.62 -25.67 2.40
C SER A 370 26.96 -25.94 1.04
N ARG A 371 27.20 -27.12 0.50
CA ARG A 371 26.51 -27.62 -0.70
C ARG A 371 25.35 -28.58 -0.41
N LYS A 372 24.90 -28.64 0.85
CA LYS A 372 23.71 -29.40 1.24
C LYS A 372 22.47 -28.52 1.07
N SER A 373 21.35 -29.14 0.80
CA SER A 373 20.01 -28.49 0.80
C SER A 373 19.36 -28.50 2.18
N THR A 374 19.95 -29.19 3.15
CA THR A 374 19.45 -29.33 4.52
C THR A 374 20.41 -28.70 5.53
N THR A 375 19.91 -28.40 6.72
CA THR A 375 20.66 -27.85 7.86
C THR A 375 20.12 -28.43 9.16
N GLU A 376 20.96 -28.47 10.20
CA GLU A 376 20.55 -28.73 11.59
C GLU A 376 20.24 -27.42 12.35
N VAL A 377 20.57 -26.27 11.75
CA VAL A 377 20.38 -24.97 12.38
C VAL A 377 18.91 -24.58 12.35
N SER A 378 18.37 -24.11 13.49
CA SER A 378 17.05 -23.53 13.58
C SER A 378 17.03 -22.07 13.09
N TYR A 379 15.91 -21.64 12.49
CA TYR A 379 15.76 -20.22 12.14
C TYR A 379 15.86 -19.30 13.37
N THR A 380 15.40 -19.71 14.53
CA THR A 380 15.58 -18.98 15.80
C THR A 380 17.04 -18.63 16.07
N ASP A 381 17.97 -19.55 15.79
CA ASP A 381 19.41 -19.31 15.97
C ASP A 381 19.97 -18.40 14.87
N CYS A 382 19.52 -18.55 13.62
CA CYS A 382 19.85 -17.63 12.52
C CYS A 382 19.42 -16.20 12.85
N GLN A 383 18.19 -16.01 13.26
CA GLN A 383 17.60 -14.71 13.61
C GLN A 383 18.37 -14.06 14.78
N ARG A 384 18.66 -14.81 15.84
CA ARG A 384 19.41 -14.29 17.00
C ARG A 384 20.80 -13.81 16.59
N ARG A 385 21.53 -14.57 15.78
CA ARG A 385 22.84 -14.18 15.25
C ARG A 385 22.73 -12.96 14.34
N TYR A 386 21.74 -12.95 13.45
CA TYR A 386 21.55 -11.83 12.54
C TYR A 386 21.21 -10.54 13.26
N ALA A 387 20.33 -10.58 14.25
CA ALA A 387 19.98 -9.42 15.06
C ALA A 387 21.22 -8.82 15.81
N GLN A 388 22.20 -9.64 16.20
CA GLN A 388 23.43 -9.19 16.83
C GLN A 388 24.38 -8.45 15.87
N LEU A 389 24.24 -8.64 14.56
CA LEU A 389 25.04 -7.97 13.53
C LEU A 389 24.53 -6.55 13.18
N ARG A 390 23.48 -6.07 13.85
CA ARG A 390 22.88 -4.76 13.58
C ARG A 390 23.90 -3.63 13.49
N ASP A 391 24.74 -3.46 14.53
CA ASP A 391 25.71 -2.37 14.59
C ASP A 391 26.78 -2.50 13.49
N GLU A 392 27.13 -3.72 13.10
CA GLU A 392 28.03 -3.99 11.98
C GLU A 392 27.39 -3.52 10.67
N TYR A 393 26.13 -3.87 10.42
CA TYR A 393 25.39 -3.41 9.23
C TYR A 393 25.26 -1.89 9.19
N LEU A 394 24.98 -1.25 10.32
CA LEU A 394 24.90 0.22 10.41
C LEU A 394 26.25 0.89 10.10
N SER A 395 27.37 0.30 10.53
CA SER A 395 28.72 0.85 10.32
C SER A 395 29.15 0.84 8.83
N HIS A 396 28.51 0.01 8.00
CA HIS A 396 28.79 -0.10 6.55
C HIS A 396 27.92 0.84 5.70
N GLN A 397 27.02 1.62 6.30
CA GLN A 397 26.19 2.54 5.52
C GLN A 397 26.94 3.85 5.21
N GLY A 398 26.78 4.34 3.98
CA GLY A 398 27.53 5.49 3.46
C GLY A 398 27.07 6.85 3.99
N ASN A 399 25.85 6.95 4.50
CA ASN A 399 25.23 8.18 5.01
C ASN A 399 24.19 7.91 6.10
N ALA A 400 23.68 8.98 6.72
CA ALA A 400 22.73 8.89 7.82
C ALA A 400 21.36 8.30 7.40
N ASP A 401 20.91 8.55 6.17
CA ASP A 401 19.62 8.07 5.68
C ASP A 401 19.66 6.56 5.43
N ASP A 402 20.72 6.04 4.80
CA ASP A 402 20.94 4.60 4.63
C ASP A 402 21.07 3.90 6.00
N SER A 403 21.73 4.54 6.97
CA SER A 403 21.82 4.01 8.34
C SER A 403 20.44 3.95 9.01
N ALA A 404 19.60 4.98 8.85
CA ALA A 404 18.25 4.99 9.39
C ALA A 404 17.35 3.90 8.74
N MET A 405 17.45 3.71 7.43
CA MET A 405 16.73 2.63 6.71
C MET A 405 17.19 1.24 7.16
N MET A 406 18.50 1.04 7.33
CA MET A 406 19.05 -0.22 7.83
C MET A 406 18.64 -0.49 9.28
N GLN A 407 18.62 0.54 10.13
CA GLN A 407 18.12 0.43 11.50
C GLN A 407 16.66 0.00 11.52
N GLN A 408 15.82 0.64 10.70
CA GLN A 408 14.40 0.27 10.58
C GLN A 408 14.24 -1.16 10.08
N PHE A 409 15.03 -1.59 9.10
CA PHE A 409 15.01 -2.97 8.62
C PHE A 409 15.28 -3.97 9.76
N PHE A 410 16.26 -3.74 10.61
CA PHE A 410 16.52 -4.61 11.75
C PHE A 410 15.35 -4.60 12.74
N ASP A 411 14.83 -3.41 13.10
CA ASP A 411 13.77 -3.28 14.11
C ASP A 411 12.43 -3.89 13.63
N THR A 412 12.04 -3.61 12.40
CA THR A 412 10.72 -4.04 11.88
C THR A 412 10.76 -5.37 11.15
N CYS A 413 11.81 -5.63 10.37
CA CYS A 413 11.87 -6.82 9.51
C CYS A 413 12.58 -8.00 10.20
N VAL A 414 13.75 -7.78 10.79
CA VAL A 414 14.50 -8.89 11.42
C VAL A 414 13.90 -9.26 12.78
N VAL A 415 13.55 -8.27 13.61
CA VAL A 415 12.98 -8.50 14.95
C VAL A 415 11.46 -8.54 14.91
N GLY A 416 10.81 -7.53 14.33
CA GLY A 416 9.35 -7.41 14.35
C GLY A 416 8.63 -8.52 13.58
N ASN A 417 9.15 -8.99 12.43
CA ASN A 417 8.54 -10.10 11.71
C ASN A 417 8.72 -11.43 12.44
N TYR A 418 9.84 -11.64 13.12
CA TYR A 418 10.03 -12.82 13.97
C TYR A 418 8.93 -12.92 15.04
N GLN A 419 8.63 -11.82 15.73
CA GLN A 419 7.54 -11.76 16.72
C GLN A 419 6.15 -12.04 16.11
N ARG A 420 5.92 -11.62 14.86
CA ARG A 420 4.67 -11.93 14.14
C ARG A 420 4.55 -13.42 13.81
N VAL A 421 5.66 -14.06 13.47
CA VAL A 421 5.69 -15.52 13.22
C VAL A 421 5.49 -16.29 14.53
N GLU A 422 6.05 -15.82 15.66
CA GLU A 422 5.75 -16.40 16.99
C GLU A 422 4.25 -16.31 17.30
N ALA A 423 3.61 -15.17 17.06
CA ALA A 423 2.16 -15.01 17.24
C ALA A 423 1.34 -15.90 16.27
N MET A 424 1.85 -16.14 15.05
CA MET A 424 1.23 -17.12 14.14
C MET A 424 1.35 -18.54 14.67
N PHE A 425 2.46 -18.89 15.30
CA PHE A 425 2.63 -20.22 15.91
C PHE A 425 1.68 -20.43 17.08
N ASP A 426 1.46 -19.40 17.93
CA ASP A 426 0.46 -19.46 19.00
C ASP A 426 -0.94 -19.75 18.44
N TYR A 427 -1.28 -19.15 17.30
CA TYR A 427 -2.54 -19.42 16.61
C TYR A 427 -2.59 -20.84 16.02
N VAL A 428 -1.49 -21.30 15.38
CA VAL A 428 -1.42 -22.68 14.84
C VAL A 428 -1.60 -23.71 15.97
N GLU A 429 -1.01 -23.46 17.15
CA GLU A 429 -1.18 -24.27 18.35
C GLU A 429 -2.66 -24.35 18.74
N GLU A 430 -3.34 -23.19 18.87
CA GLU A 430 -4.76 -23.10 19.20
C GLU A 430 -5.62 -23.92 18.22
N GLN A 431 -5.35 -23.83 16.91
CA GLN A 431 -6.10 -24.58 15.90
C GLN A 431 -5.86 -26.09 15.94
N LEU A 432 -4.64 -26.52 16.22
CA LEU A 432 -4.30 -27.94 16.37
C LEU A 432 -4.93 -28.53 17.64
N ASP A 433 -5.00 -27.76 18.73
CA ASP A 433 -5.65 -28.16 19.98
C ASP A 433 -7.16 -28.26 19.84
N GLU A 434 -7.78 -27.44 19.00
CA GLU A 434 -9.19 -27.52 18.60
C GLU A 434 -9.50 -28.73 17.69
N GLY A 435 -8.46 -29.46 17.25
CA GLY A 435 -8.58 -30.65 16.42
C GLY A 435 -8.59 -30.37 14.91
N HIS A 436 -8.29 -29.15 14.49
CA HIS A 436 -8.13 -28.80 13.09
C HIS A 436 -6.79 -29.28 12.53
N SER A 437 -6.69 -29.34 11.21
CA SER A 437 -5.40 -29.46 10.52
C SER A 437 -4.99 -28.14 9.91
N VAL A 438 -3.68 -27.89 9.81
CA VAL A 438 -3.13 -26.62 9.32
C VAL A 438 -2.15 -26.88 8.18
N MET A 439 -2.25 -26.07 7.11
CA MET A 439 -1.31 -26.09 6.00
C MET A 439 -0.61 -24.73 5.89
N VAL A 440 0.72 -24.72 5.94
CA VAL A 440 1.55 -23.53 5.78
C VAL A 440 2.30 -23.60 4.45
N THR A 441 2.17 -22.59 3.61
CA THR A 441 2.93 -22.47 2.35
C THR A 441 4.10 -21.50 2.56
N ILE A 442 5.31 -21.91 2.20
CA ILE A 442 6.55 -21.15 2.36
C ILE A 442 7.37 -21.13 1.08
N ALA A 443 8.00 -19.97 0.80
CA ALA A 443 8.94 -19.79 -0.30
C ALA A 443 10.32 -19.38 0.23
N GLY A 444 11.39 -19.82 -0.42
CA GLY A 444 12.77 -19.49 -0.02
C GLY A 444 13.49 -18.76 -1.13
N TYR A 445 14.28 -17.72 -0.75
CA TYR A 445 15.04 -16.88 -1.67
C TYR A 445 16.48 -16.65 -1.21
N ALA A 446 17.38 -16.42 -2.15
CA ALA A 446 18.76 -16.03 -1.94
C ALA A 446 19.07 -14.72 -2.69
N SER A 447 20.06 -13.96 -2.23
CA SER A 447 20.59 -12.83 -3.01
C SER A 447 21.39 -13.34 -4.23
N PRO A 448 21.44 -12.61 -5.35
CA PRO A 448 22.10 -13.05 -6.59
C PRO A 448 23.63 -13.02 -6.55
N VAL A 449 24.24 -13.08 -5.36
CA VAL A 449 25.70 -12.98 -5.16
C VAL A 449 26.43 -14.23 -5.62
N PHE A 450 25.81 -15.41 -5.53
CA PHE A 450 26.41 -16.70 -5.89
C PHE A 450 25.82 -17.27 -7.18
N HIS A 451 26.40 -18.39 -7.66
CA HIS A 451 25.88 -19.11 -8.83
C HIS A 451 24.48 -19.69 -8.56
N SER A 452 23.66 -19.81 -9.61
CA SER A 452 22.25 -20.23 -9.52
C SER A 452 22.06 -21.53 -8.75
N ASP A 453 22.91 -22.55 -9.00
CA ASP A 453 22.83 -23.85 -8.33
C ASP A 453 23.05 -23.74 -6.81
N TYR A 454 24.00 -22.89 -6.41
CA TYR A 454 24.26 -22.65 -4.99
C TYR A 454 23.10 -21.87 -4.33
N ASN A 455 22.57 -20.86 -5.02
CA ASN A 455 21.44 -20.08 -4.53
C ASN A 455 20.19 -20.95 -4.38
N GLN A 456 19.99 -21.92 -5.27
CA GLN A 456 18.91 -22.90 -5.14
C GLN A 456 19.07 -23.73 -3.85
N LEU A 457 20.22 -24.30 -3.61
CA LEU A 457 20.53 -25.07 -2.38
C LEU A 457 20.42 -24.19 -1.13
N LEU A 458 20.84 -22.92 -1.20
CA LEU A 458 20.76 -21.99 -0.08
C LEU A 458 19.29 -21.64 0.25
N SER A 459 18.44 -21.49 -0.77
CA SER A 459 17.01 -21.25 -0.56
C SER A 459 16.32 -22.46 0.11
N GLU A 460 16.70 -23.66 -0.27
CA GLU A 460 16.23 -24.92 0.36
C GLU A 460 16.70 -25.04 1.82
N ARG A 461 17.98 -24.70 2.10
CA ARG A 461 18.50 -24.68 3.49
C ARG A 461 17.77 -23.67 4.37
N ARG A 462 17.42 -22.48 3.84
CA ARG A 462 16.63 -21.48 4.58
C ARG A 462 15.25 -21.98 4.95
N ILE A 463 14.59 -22.69 4.02
CA ILE A 463 13.33 -23.37 4.32
C ILE A 463 13.54 -24.45 5.38
N ALA A 464 14.61 -25.25 5.27
CA ALA A 464 14.92 -26.29 6.27
C ALA A 464 15.17 -25.70 7.67
N ALA A 465 15.82 -24.55 7.78
CA ALA A 465 15.99 -23.84 9.06
C ALA A 465 14.66 -23.44 9.69
N PHE A 466 13.69 -23.01 8.89
CA PHE A 466 12.33 -22.72 9.37
C PHE A 466 11.60 -24.00 9.80
N VAL A 467 11.74 -25.09 9.07
CA VAL A 467 11.20 -26.41 9.47
C VAL A 467 11.76 -26.85 10.82
N ASN A 468 13.07 -26.65 11.05
CA ASN A 468 13.70 -26.96 12.33
C ASN A 468 13.16 -26.07 13.47
N MET A 469 12.89 -24.79 13.19
CA MET A 469 12.23 -23.90 14.15
C MET A 469 10.84 -24.43 14.53
N LEU A 470 10.01 -24.82 13.56
CA LEU A 470 8.69 -25.42 13.82
C LEU A 470 8.81 -26.67 14.68
N ARG A 471 9.67 -27.63 14.27
CA ARG A 471 9.85 -28.88 14.98
C ARG A 471 10.35 -28.72 16.42
N SER A 472 11.14 -27.68 16.68
CA SER A 472 11.69 -27.39 18.02
C SER A 472 10.85 -26.41 18.85
N TRP A 473 9.78 -25.87 18.30
CA TRP A 473 8.97 -24.86 18.96
C TRP A 473 8.41 -25.36 20.28
N ARG A 474 8.64 -24.58 21.37
CA ARG A 474 8.17 -24.90 22.73
C ARG A 474 8.39 -26.36 23.15
N GLY A 475 9.58 -26.89 22.87
CA GLY A 475 9.95 -28.24 23.25
C GLY A 475 9.45 -29.35 22.31
N GLY A 476 9.09 -28.96 21.06
CA GLY A 476 8.71 -29.94 20.02
C GLY A 476 7.21 -30.14 19.83
N MET A 477 6.40 -29.18 20.30
CA MET A 477 4.94 -29.31 20.29
C MET A 477 4.34 -29.51 18.88
N PHE A 478 4.97 -28.96 17.83
CA PHE A 478 4.51 -29.18 16.46
C PHE A 478 5.08 -30.44 15.80
N ALA A 479 6.06 -31.11 16.42
CA ALA A 479 6.71 -32.27 15.81
C ALA A 479 5.71 -33.39 15.53
N ASP A 480 4.89 -33.74 16.52
CA ASP A 480 3.87 -34.80 16.40
C ASP A 480 2.81 -34.45 15.36
N ALA A 481 2.35 -33.18 15.35
CA ALA A 481 1.37 -32.68 14.36
C ALA A 481 1.92 -32.66 12.92
N MET A 482 3.24 -32.47 12.76
CA MET A 482 3.90 -32.58 11.45
C MET A 482 4.05 -34.01 11.01
N ASP A 483 4.37 -34.94 11.95
CA ASP A 483 4.59 -36.34 11.64
C ASP A 483 3.27 -37.12 11.37
N ASP A 484 2.17 -36.72 12.00
CA ASP A 484 0.83 -37.30 11.75
C ASP A 484 0.05 -36.54 10.63
N GLY A 485 0.61 -35.48 10.04
CA GLY A 485 0.05 -34.74 8.91
C GLY A 485 -1.02 -33.72 9.27
N ARG A 486 -1.28 -33.42 10.55
CA ARG A 486 -2.17 -32.35 10.97
C ARG A 486 -1.56 -30.96 10.72
N LEU A 487 -0.22 -30.84 10.76
CA LEU A 487 0.51 -29.66 10.32
C LEU A 487 1.34 -30.00 9.07
N THR A 488 0.96 -29.47 7.92
CA THR A 488 1.62 -29.73 6.64
C THR A 488 2.30 -28.49 6.09
N LEU A 489 3.45 -28.67 5.40
CA LEU A 489 4.23 -27.61 4.81
C LEU A 489 4.32 -27.77 3.29
N VAL A 490 3.91 -26.75 2.54
CA VAL A 490 4.15 -26.63 1.09
C VAL A 490 5.38 -25.76 0.88
N GLN A 491 6.46 -26.34 0.37
CA GLN A 491 7.77 -25.69 0.23
C GLN A 491 8.02 -25.30 -1.23
N ARG A 492 8.44 -24.06 -1.46
CA ARG A 492 8.73 -23.47 -2.79
C ARG A 492 10.11 -22.78 -2.78
N PRO A 493 11.20 -23.52 -2.99
CA PRO A 493 12.53 -22.91 -3.13
C PRO A 493 12.66 -22.24 -4.51
N HIS A 494 13.00 -20.94 -4.54
CA HIS A 494 13.12 -20.15 -5.79
C HIS A 494 14.57 -19.84 -6.17
N GLY A 495 15.56 -20.08 -5.31
CA GLY A 495 16.94 -19.73 -5.59
C GLY A 495 17.18 -18.21 -5.48
N ALA A 496 17.87 -17.62 -6.46
CA ALA A 496 18.14 -16.19 -6.48
C ALA A 496 16.88 -15.39 -6.84
N VAL A 497 16.70 -14.25 -6.17
CA VAL A 497 15.79 -13.20 -6.63
C VAL A 497 16.38 -12.60 -7.90
N GLU A 498 15.58 -12.41 -8.95
CA GLU A 498 16.02 -11.71 -10.17
C GLU A 498 16.57 -10.32 -9.80
N PRO A 499 17.79 -9.96 -10.29
CA PRO A 499 18.38 -8.67 -9.96
C PRO A 499 17.55 -7.56 -10.62
N THR A 500 16.91 -6.72 -9.82
CA THR A 500 16.40 -5.44 -10.31
C THR A 500 17.59 -4.50 -10.57
N THR A 501 17.46 -3.58 -11.52
CA THR A 501 18.53 -2.61 -11.87
C THR A 501 19.00 -1.76 -10.69
N GLU A 502 18.21 -1.66 -9.63
CA GLU A 502 18.53 -0.97 -8.37
C GLU A 502 19.24 -1.88 -7.33
N SER A 503 19.26 -3.20 -7.53
CA SER A 503 19.90 -4.14 -6.61
C SER A 503 21.43 -4.22 -6.74
N GLN A 504 22.06 -3.42 -7.60
CA GLN A 504 23.50 -3.22 -7.62
C GLN A 504 23.92 -2.24 -6.53
N SER A 505 23.63 -2.58 -5.29
CA SER A 505 24.23 -1.90 -4.12
C SER A 505 25.75 -2.04 -4.22
N ALA A 506 26.47 -0.96 -3.89
CA ALA A 506 27.93 -0.97 -3.85
C ALA A 506 28.50 -2.01 -2.86
N ASP A 507 27.67 -2.48 -1.90
CA ASP A 507 28.02 -3.54 -0.95
C ASP A 507 27.04 -4.72 -1.07
N PRO A 508 27.50 -5.88 -1.63
CA PRO A 508 26.68 -7.06 -1.83
C PRO A 508 26.32 -7.82 -0.55
N VAL A 509 26.95 -7.49 0.59
CA VAL A 509 26.69 -8.14 1.88
C VAL A 509 25.86 -7.25 2.80
N TYR A 510 26.28 -6.01 3.01
CA TYR A 510 25.71 -5.10 4.00
C TYR A 510 24.70 -4.11 3.41
N GLY A 511 24.55 -4.06 2.08
CA GLY A 511 23.55 -3.23 1.43
C GLY A 511 22.14 -3.69 1.70
N LEU A 512 21.20 -2.75 1.89
CA LEU A 512 19.80 -3.03 2.20
C LEU A 512 19.10 -3.92 1.15
N PRO A 513 19.24 -3.69 -0.18
CA PRO A 513 18.61 -4.56 -1.18
C PRO A 513 19.09 -6.01 -1.09
N ALA A 514 20.40 -6.23 -0.83
CA ALA A 514 20.94 -7.56 -0.65
C ALA A 514 20.44 -8.23 0.65
N ALA A 515 20.31 -7.46 1.74
CA ALA A 515 19.74 -7.94 2.99
C ALA A 515 18.28 -8.38 2.83
N MET A 516 17.46 -7.61 2.10
CA MET A 516 16.07 -7.92 1.82
C MET A 516 15.86 -9.12 0.89
N ALA A 517 16.80 -9.38 -0.03
CA ALA A 517 16.72 -10.54 -0.93
C ALA A 517 16.95 -11.88 -0.21
N ARG A 518 17.58 -11.88 0.97
CA ARG A 518 17.95 -13.08 1.74
C ARG A 518 16.86 -13.46 2.73
N ARG A 519 15.80 -14.10 2.25
CA ARG A 519 14.62 -14.34 3.06
C ARG A 519 13.91 -15.66 2.76
N ILE A 520 13.01 -16.02 3.65
CA ILE A 520 11.88 -16.88 3.35
C ILE A 520 10.59 -16.06 3.50
N GLU A 521 9.58 -16.48 2.80
CA GLU A 521 8.23 -15.90 2.82
C GLU A 521 7.24 -16.97 3.25
N ILE A 522 6.49 -16.73 4.32
CA ILE A 522 5.32 -17.55 4.65
C ILE A 522 4.16 -16.95 3.87
N LEU A 523 3.72 -17.64 2.83
CA LEU A 523 2.73 -17.16 1.85
C LEU A 523 1.29 -17.35 2.31
N SER A 524 1.02 -18.40 3.08
CA SER A 524 -0.30 -18.69 3.66
C SER A 524 -0.19 -19.61 4.87
N CYS A 525 -1.21 -19.55 5.72
CA CYS A 525 -1.47 -20.48 6.80
C CYS A 525 -2.96 -20.82 6.77
N GLU A 526 -3.33 -22.00 6.31
CA GLU A 526 -4.71 -22.41 6.06
C GLU A 526 -5.13 -23.45 7.10
N VAL A 527 -6.24 -23.20 7.77
CA VAL A 527 -6.88 -24.15 8.70
C VAL A 527 -7.90 -24.99 7.93
N ARG A 528 -7.93 -26.31 8.17
CA ARG A 528 -8.79 -27.27 7.47
C ARG A 528 -9.57 -28.14 8.42
#